data_8f1781f41d8244e8b36c7c4d96cf235f
#
_entry.id   8f1781f41d8244e8b36c7c4d96cf235f
#
_cell.length_a   1.000
_cell.length_b   1.000
_cell.length_c   1.000
_cell.angle_alpha   90.00
_cell.angle_beta   90.00
_cell.angle_gamma   90.00
#
_symmetry.space_group_name_H-M   'P 1'
#
loop_
_entity.id
_entity.type
_entity.pdbx_description
1 polymer ?
#
loop_
_entity_poly.entity_id
_entity_poly.type
_entity_poly.pdbx_seq_one_letter_code
_entity_poly.pdbx_strand_id
1 'polypeptide(L)'
;MLRNNLIVLLLAAAGLFSSCEEGNHYSLTGNLPARYDGCLVKLTPATFYFSKEKTCPVDSIKIQDGKFRFDGTVQKPTVYVVTIDDVDYQIPDMGSMTVVIEPGDITMVYDTLGIIVSGTPVNERYMA
;
A
#
# COMPACT_ATOMS: atom_id res chain seq x y z
N MET A 1 11.00 -42.95 -21.17
CA MET A 1 9.67 -42.89 -20.54
C MET A 1 9.72 -42.31 -19.13
N LEU A 2 10.65 -42.71 -18.28
CA LEU A 2 10.78 -42.14 -16.92
C LEU A 2 11.16 -40.68 -16.87
N ARG A 3 11.87 -40.15 -17.87
CA ARG A 3 12.23 -38.71 -17.93
C ARG A 3 11.04 -37.80 -18.15
N ASN A 4 10.05 -38.21 -18.92
CA ASN A 4 8.90 -37.37 -19.23
C ASN A 4 7.95 -37.21 -18.03
N ASN A 5 7.87 -38.23 -17.18
CA ASN A 5 7.05 -38.18 -15.98
C ASN A 5 7.64 -37.26 -14.90
N LEU A 6 8.97 -37.18 -14.82
CA LEU A 6 9.67 -36.31 -13.89
C LEU A 6 9.53 -34.84 -14.26
N ILE A 7 9.54 -34.51 -15.55
CA ILE A 7 9.39 -33.15 -16.05
C ILE A 7 7.97 -32.64 -15.81
N VAL A 8 6.97 -33.49 -15.99
CA VAL A 8 5.56 -33.12 -15.75
C VAL A 8 5.30 -32.86 -14.26
N LEU A 9 5.91 -33.63 -13.36
CA LEU A 9 5.82 -33.43 -11.92
C LEU A 9 6.45 -32.11 -11.46
N LEU A 10 7.58 -31.72 -12.03
CA LEU A 10 8.24 -30.46 -11.72
C LEU A 10 7.44 -29.23 -12.17
N LEU A 11 6.80 -29.31 -13.34
CA LEU A 11 5.95 -28.25 -13.85
C LEU A 11 4.68 -28.05 -13.01
N ALA A 12 4.09 -29.12 -12.52
CA ALA A 12 2.91 -29.05 -11.65
C ALA A 12 3.22 -28.42 -10.29
N ALA A 13 4.40 -28.71 -9.72
CA ALA A 13 4.82 -28.12 -8.46
C ALA A 13 5.12 -26.63 -8.58
N ALA A 14 5.70 -26.18 -9.68
CA ALA A 14 5.95 -24.76 -9.93
C ALA A 14 4.66 -23.97 -10.14
N GLY A 15 3.64 -24.55 -10.77
CA GLY A 15 2.36 -23.93 -10.97
C GLY A 15 1.55 -23.73 -9.68
N LEU A 16 1.70 -24.64 -8.71
CA LEU A 16 1.05 -24.53 -7.41
C LEU A 16 1.64 -23.40 -6.54
N PHE A 17 2.95 -23.14 -6.66
CA PHE A 17 3.61 -22.09 -5.88
C PHE A 17 3.20 -20.68 -6.32
N SER A 18 3.06 -20.42 -7.61
CA SER A 18 2.73 -19.09 -8.10
C SER A 18 1.27 -18.69 -7.83
N SER A 19 0.34 -19.64 -7.72
CA SER A 19 -1.06 -19.33 -7.45
C SER A 19 -1.36 -18.98 -5.98
N CYS A 20 -0.48 -19.34 -5.02
CA CYS A 20 -0.67 -19.02 -3.61
C CYS A 20 -0.25 -17.61 -3.23
N GLU A 21 0.66 -16.97 -4.00
CA GLU A 21 1.16 -15.63 -3.69
C GLU A 21 0.35 -14.50 -4.33
N GLU A 22 -0.33 -14.77 -5.43
CA GLU A 22 -1.05 -13.73 -6.19
C GLU A 22 -2.32 -13.22 -5.48
N GLY A 23 -2.95 -14.02 -4.60
CA GLY A 23 -4.22 -13.68 -3.98
C GLY A 23 -4.17 -12.62 -2.88
N ASN A 24 -2.99 -12.37 -2.28
CA ASN A 24 -2.84 -11.51 -1.12
C ASN A 24 -1.94 -10.31 -1.36
N HIS A 25 -1.48 -10.12 -2.58
CA HIS A 25 -0.58 -9.03 -2.92
C HIS A 25 -1.35 -7.71 -3.08
N TYR A 26 -0.81 -6.63 -2.51
CA TYR A 26 -1.31 -5.29 -2.71
C TYR A 26 -0.21 -4.36 -3.19
N SER A 27 -0.60 -3.32 -3.91
CA SER A 27 0.22 -2.14 -4.13
C SER A 27 -0.56 -0.90 -3.71
N LEU A 28 0.12 0.05 -3.10
CA LEU A 28 -0.43 1.36 -2.78
C LEU A 28 0.43 2.41 -3.46
N THR A 29 -0.12 3.07 -4.47
CA THR A 29 0.57 4.13 -5.20
C THR A 29 -0.06 5.47 -4.89
N GLY A 30 0.78 6.49 -4.75
CA GLY A 30 0.33 7.86 -4.54
C GLY A 30 0.77 8.78 -5.66
N ASN A 31 -0.06 9.77 -5.95
CA ASN A 31 0.24 10.83 -6.90
C ASN A 31 -0.11 12.17 -6.26
N LEU A 32 0.91 12.95 -5.95
CA LEU A 32 0.82 14.19 -5.18
C LEU A 32 1.48 15.33 -5.97
N PRO A 33 1.13 16.60 -5.65
CA PRO A 33 1.84 17.74 -6.25
C PRO A 33 3.34 17.72 -5.95
N ALA A 34 4.13 18.28 -6.85
CA ALA A 34 5.59 18.30 -6.75
C ALA A 34 6.11 19.00 -5.49
N ARG A 35 5.31 19.89 -4.88
CA ARG A 35 5.68 20.56 -3.63
C ARG A 35 5.89 19.61 -2.45
N TYR A 36 5.36 18.38 -2.55
CA TYR A 36 5.54 17.35 -1.54
C TYR A 36 6.79 16.48 -1.76
N ASP A 37 7.55 16.73 -2.82
CA ASP A 37 8.78 15.99 -3.09
C ASP A 37 9.75 16.10 -1.92
N GLY A 38 10.33 14.97 -1.54
CA GLY A 38 11.23 14.89 -0.39
C GLY A 38 10.55 14.63 0.94
N CYS A 39 9.23 14.80 1.03
CA CYS A 39 8.48 14.45 2.23
C CYS A 39 8.47 12.94 2.44
N LEU A 40 8.38 12.52 3.69
CA LEU A 40 8.36 11.12 4.06
C LEU A 40 6.93 10.64 4.25
N VAL A 41 6.53 9.63 3.48
CA VAL A 41 5.24 8.96 3.65
C VAL A 41 5.43 7.76 4.56
N LYS A 42 4.61 7.65 5.58
CA LYS A 42 4.59 6.52 6.52
C LYS A 42 3.28 5.78 6.44
N LEU A 43 3.35 4.46 6.40
CA LEU A 43 2.19 3.57 6.38
C LEU A 43 2.18 2.75 7.68
N THR A 44 1.20 3.01 8.53
CA THR A 44 1.10 2.42 9.87
C THR A 44 -0.23 1.72 10.05
N PRO A 45 -0.28 0.46 10.55
CA PRO A 45 -1.56 -0.13 10.91
C PRO A 45 -2.32 0.74 11.91
N ALA A 46 -3.62 0.93 11.70
CA ALA A 46 -4.43 1.84 12.50
C ALA A 46 -4.42 1.48 13.99
N THR A 47 -4.40 0.18 14.31
CA THR A 47 -4.33 -0.29 15.69
C THR A 47 -3.09 0.20 16.42
N PHE A 48 -1.96 0.31 15.72
CA PHE A 48 -0.71 0.80 16.29
C PHE A 48 -0.65 2.33 16.28
N TYR A 49 -1.21 2.97 15.28
CA TYR A 49 -1.20 4.43 15.18
C TYR A 49 -1.89 5.09 16.37
N PHE A 50 -3.00 4.53 16.80
CA PHE A 50 -3.77 5.04 17.95
C PHE A 50 -3.31 4.46 19.28
N SER A 51 -2.35 3.57 19.29
CA SER A 51 -1.75 2.98 20.49
C SER A 51 -0.63 3.87 21.01
N LYS A 52 -0.39 3.78 22.33
CA LYS A 52 0.75 4.45 22.97
C LYS A 52 2.06 3.68 22.77
N GLU A 53 2.04 2.51 22.15
CA GLU A 53 3.21 1.71 21.89
C GLU A 53 4.00 2.30 20.69
N LYS A 54 5.26 2.62 20.93
CA LYS A 54 6.13 3.26 19.92
C LYS A 54 6.96 2.27 19.11
N THR A 55 6.75 0.97 19.27
CA THR A 55 7.58 -0.07 18.64
C THR A 55 6.94 -0.72 17.42
N CYS A 56 6.00 -0.06 16.80
CA CYS A 56 5.33 -0.56 15.63
C CYS A 56 6.24 -0.50 14.39
N PRO A 57 6.33 -1.56 13.58
CA PRO A 57 6.97 -1.48 12.28
C PRO A 57 6.18 -0.55 11.37
N VAL A 58 6.81 0.52 10.93
CA VAL A 58 6.23 1.51 10.03
C VAL A 58 6.99 1.47 8.72
N ASP A 59 6.30 1.20 7.63
CA ASP A 59 6.89 1.36 6.31
C ASP A 59 6.94 2.84 5.97
N SER A 60 8.07 3.27 5.42
CA SER A 60 8.26 4.67 5.04
C SER A 60 9.00 4.79 3.71
N ILE A 61 8.64 5.80 2.94
CA ILE A 61 9.26 6.09 1.64
C ILE A 61 9.19 7.59 1.37
N LYS A 62 10.21 8.11 0.68
CA LYS A 62 10.22 9.50 0.24
C LYS A 62 9.43 9.68 -1.04
N ILE A 63 8.70 10.79 -1.14
CA ILE A 63 8.02 11.19 -2.37
C ILE A 63 9.06 11.68 -3.38
N GLN A 64 9.01 11.13 -4.58
CA GLN A 64 9.86 11.52 -5.70
C GLN A 64 9.00 11.78 -6.93
N ASP A 65 9.14 12.94 -7.54
CA ASP A 65 8.35 13.36 -8.70
C ASP A 65 6.83 13.27 -8.44
N GLY A 66 6.42 13.60 -7.23
CA GLY A 66 5.03 13.52 -6.80
C GLY A 66 4.51 12.12 -6.55
N LYS A 67 5.37 11.10 -6.55
CA LYS A 67 4.95 9.70 -6.50
C LYS A 67 5.56 8.95 -5.34
N PHE A 68 4.80 8.00 -4.81
CA PHE A 68 5.30 6.98 -3.89
C PHE A 68 4.61 5.65 -4.17
N ARG A 69 5.22 4.57 -3.72
CA ARG A 69 4.67 3.22 -3.87
C ARG A 69 5.08 2.32 -2.70
N PHE A 70 4.08 1.64 -2.16
CA PHE A 70 4.27 0.54 -1.21
C PHE A 70 3.75 -0.74 -1.85
N ASP A 71 4.49 -1.83 -1.66
CA ASP A 71 4.10 -3.17 -2.10
C ASP A 71 4.19 -4.12 -0.92
N GLY A 72 3.26 -5.06 -0.84
CA GLY A 72 3.28 -6.03 0.22
C GLY A 72 2.17 -7.06 0.09
N THR A 73 1.96 -7.80 1.18
CA THR A 73 0.91 -8.80 1.27
C THR A 73 0.01 -8.50 2.46
N VAL A 74 -1.26 -8.84 2.33
CA VAL A 74 -2.24 -8.68 3.40
C VAL A 74 -3.18 -9.89 3.38
N GLN A 75 -3.47 -10.45 4.58
CA GLN A 75 -4.33 -11.63 4.70
C GLN A 75 -5.81 -11.30 4.55
N LYS A 76 -6.20 -10.13 5.05
CA LYS A 76 -7.58 -9.64 5.03
C LYS A 76 -7.56 -8.11 4.95
N PRO A 77 -8.64 -7.48 4.49
CA PRO A 77 -8.71 -6.01 4.49
C PRO A 77 -8.41 -5.45 5.87
N THR A 78 -7.45 -4.53 5.94
CA THR A 78 -6.95 -3.98 7.20
C THR A 78 -6.81 -2.46 7.05
N VAL A 79 -7.26 -1.73 8.05
CA VAL A 79 -7.17 -0.27 8.06
C VAL A 79 -5.76 0.18 8.42
N TYR A 80 -5.20 1.02 7.59
CA TYR A 80 -3.90 1.66 7.81
C TYR A 80 -4.06 3.17 7.85
N VAL A 81 -3.10 3.84 8.48
CA VAL A 81 -3.00 5.29 8.49
C VAL A 81 -1.81 5.69 7.64
N VAL A 82 -2.02 6.58 6.70
CA VAL A 82 -0.97 7.20 5.89
C VAL A 82 -0.70 8.59 6.44
N THR A 83 0.55 8.85 6.80
CA THR A 83 0.99 10.17 7.25
C THR A 83 2.08 10.68 6.31
N ILE A 84 2.08 11.98 6.07
CA ILE A 84 3.10 12.65 5.28
C ILE A 84 3.79 13.65 6.19
N ASP A 85 5.07 13.42 6.46
CA ASP A 85 5.88 14.28 7.30
C ASP A 85 6.58 15.32 6.44
N ASP A 86 6.25 16.58 6.68
CA ASP A 86 6.94 17.71 6.10
C ASP A 86 8.09 18.11 7.02
N VAL A 87 9.30 18.16 6.46
CA VAL A 87 10.50 18.55 7.19
C VAL A 87 10.48 20.02 7.58
N ASP A 88 9.77 20.86 6.84
CA ASP A 88 9.79 22.32 7.00
C ASP A 88 8.51 22.93 7.61
N TYR A 89 7.55 22.12 8.00
CA TYR A 89 6.26 22.57 8.59
C TYR A 89 5.51 23.61 7.75
N GLN A 90 5.78 23.70 6.47
CA GLN A 90 5.21 24.73 5.60
C GLN A 90 3.98 24.26 4.84
N ILE A 91 3.64 22.98 4.93
CA ILE A 91 2.49 22.41 4.24
C ILE A 91 1.38 22.23 5.28
N PRO A 92 0.36 23.09 5.30
CA PRO A 92 -0.75 22.89 6.21
C PRO A 92 -1.58 21.68 5.80
N ASP A 93 -1.86 20.82 6.75
CA ASP A 93 -2.98 19.88 6.72
C ASP A 93 -2.93 18.70 5.76
N MET A 94 -1.77 18.09 5.58
CA MET A 94 -1.79 16.71 5.10
C MET A 94 -1.92 15.71 6.24
N GLY A 95 -2.35 16.05 7.38
CA GLY A 95 -2.59 15.20 8.53
C GLY A 95 -2.42 13.70 8.34
N SER A 96 -3.22 12.94 8.98
CA SER A 96 -3.30 11.50 8.80
C SER A 96 -4.52 11.15 7.95
N MET A 97 -4.35 10.18 7.06
CA MET A 97 -5.44 9.65 6.25
C MET A 97 -5.58 8.15 6.48
N THR A 98 -6.80 7.68 6.50
CA THR A 98 -7.05 6.25 6.57
C THR A 98 -7.19 5.66 5.18
N VAL A 99 -6.66 4.47 5.00
CA VAL A 99 -6.77 3.67 3.79
C VAL A 99 -7.02 2.23 4.19
N VAL A 100 -7.80 1.51 3.39
CA VAL A 100 -7.97 0.07 3.61
C VAL A 100 -6.97 -0.65 2.71
N ILE A 101 -6.04 -1.39 3.32
CA ILE A 101 -5.12 -2.25 2.58
C ILE A 101 -5.81 -3.58 2.36
N GLU A 102 -6.03 -3.91 1.11
CA GLU A 102 -6.65 -5.14 0.64
C GLU A 102 -5.97 -5.57 -0.65
N PRO A 103 -6.10 -6.84 -1.07
CA PRO A 103 -5.46 -7.30 -2.31
C PRO A 103 -5.88 -6.48 -3.51
N GLY A 104 -4.91 -6.15 -4.37
CA GLY A 104 -5.12 -5.37 -5.58
C GLY A 104 -4.28 -4.10 -5.61
N ASP A 105 -4.57 -3.24 -6.58
CA ASP A 105 -3.84 -2.00 -6.81
C ASP A 105 -4.64 -0.82 -6.27
N ILE A 106 -4.16 -0.23 -5.20
CA ILE A 106 -4.78 0.92 -4.53
C ILE A 106 -4.08 2.19 -5.01
N THR A 107 -4.86 3.19 -5.39
CA THR A 107 -4.35 4.47 -5.87
C THR A 107 -4.84 5.60 -5.00
N MET A 108 -3.91 6.47 -4.57
CA MET A 108 -4.21 7.71 -3.85
C MET A 108 -3.83 8.88 -4.74
N VAL A 109 -4.79 9.74 -5.05
CA VAL A 109 -4.57 10.91 -5.91
C VAL A 109 -4.98 12.17 -5.17
N TYR A 110 -4.09 13.15 -5.16
CA TYR A 110 -4.41 14.47 -4.63
C TYR A 110 -5.25 15.25 -5.64
N ASP A 111 -6.39 15.70 -5.20
CA ASP A 111 -7.27 16.60 -5.92
C ASP A 111 -7.39 17.91 -5.13
N THR A 112 -7.85 18.97 -5.78
CA THR A 112 -8.07 20.27 -5.14
C THR A 112 -9.03 20.22 -3.94
N LEU A 113 -9.87 19.23 -3.89
CA LEU A 113 -10.84 18.99 -2.81
C LEU A 113 -10.36 18.00 -1.74
N GLY A 114 -9.16 17.41 -1.91
CA GLY A 114 -8.61 16.43 -0.98
C GLY A 114 -7.96 15.25 -1.68
N ILE A 115 -7.85 14.13 -0.98
CA ILE A 115 -7.25 12.93 -1.52
C ILE A 115 -8.32 11.90 -1.80
N ILE A 116 -8.26 11.32 -3.00
CA ILE A 116 -9.17 10.28 -3.46
C ILE A 116 -8.43 8.95 -3.44
N VAL A 117 -9.00 7.96 -2.76
CA VAL A 117 -8.49 6.59 -2.74
C VAL A 117 -9.41 5.71 -3.57
N SER A 118 -8.83 4.95 -4.49
CA SER A 118 -9.59 4.13 -5.43
C SER A 118 -8.82 2.87 -5.81
N GLY A 119 -9.43 2.03 -6.64
CA GLY A 119 -8.82 0.86 -7.26
C GLY A 119 -9.18 -0.48 -6.64
N THR A 120 -9.69 -0.50 -5.41
CA THR A 120 -10.09 -1.73 -4.73
C THR A 120 -11.50 -1.59 -4.13
N PRO A 121 -12.23 -2.70 -3.95
CA PRO A 121 -13.66 -2.62 -3.62
C PRO A 121 -14.01 -1.89 -2.33
N VAL A 122 -13.25 -2.11 -1.24
CA VAL A 122 -13.55 -1.49 0.04
C VAL A 122 -13.24 0.01 -0.01
N ASN A 123 -12.10 0.39 -0.59
CA ASN A 123 -11.73 1.79 -0.74
C ASN A 123 -12.73 2.54 -1.62
N GLU A 124 -13.18 1.94 -2.72
CA GLU A 124 -14.21 2.52 -3.59
C GLU A 124 -15.51 2.78 -2.84
N ARG A 125 -15.91 1.87 -1.96
CA ARG A 125 -17.13 1.99 -1.17
C ARG A 125 -17.04 3.10 -0.14
N TYR A 126 -15.89 3.27 0.50
CA TYR A 126 -15.71 4.30 1.51
C TYR A 126 -15.65 5.72 0.95
N MET A 127 -15.20 5.85 -0.30
CA MET A 127 -15.00 7.15 -0.94
C MET A 127 -16.14 7.55 -1.87
N ALA A 128 -17.14 6.72 -1.99
CA ALA A 128 -18.29 7.00 -2.85
C ALA A 128 -19.19 8.12 -2.29
#